data_60c8ef8604087bd290dfc3af06a31bdf
#
_entry.id   60c8ef8604087bd290dfc3af06a31bdf
#
_cell.length_a   1.000
_cell.length_b   1.000
_cell.length_c   1.000
_cell.angle_alpha   90.00
_cell.angle_beta   90.00
_cell.angle_gamma   90.00
#
_symmetry.space_group_name_H-M   'P 1'
#
loop_
_entity.id
_entity.type
_entity.pdbx_description
1 polymer ?
#
loop_
_entity_poly.entity_id
_entity_poly.type
_entity_poly.pdbx_seq_one_letter_code
_entity_poly.pdbx_strand_id
1 'polypeptide(L)'
;MGKSSLATIFVPAYSGNYTQGRRGNKISKITVHHMAGVMSATQCGALWQRKGRRGSSHYGIGNDGAIGNYVDENNIAWTDSNWKSNCTSVTIETSNNARGGDWTVSDAALNSLIKLCADIAKRNGLGTLVPGKNLTWHSMYTSTTCPGNYLRSKMQYIADEANKINNRSVVVPVPVKNTFLPPRGYFKRGDNDVNVGKIASFMYKTFPRYTKRAALGNLYGSNLIASIKEFQRRTGLVDDGCTGPKTLNMLVKYGFRY
;
A
#
# COMPACT_ATOMS: atom_id res chain seq x y z
N MET A 1 -8.86 -8.90 -15.18
CA MET A 1 -9.56 -9.07 -13.89
C MET A 1 -10.01 -7.68 -13.45
N GLY A 2 -11.31 -7.47 -13.23
CA GLY A 2 -11.90 -6.16 -12.98
C GLY A 2 -11.86 -5.67 -11.53
N LYS A 3 -10.94 -6.15 -10.69
CA LYS A 3 -10.78 -5.69 -9.29
C LYS A 3 -9.36 -5.82 -8.77
N SER A 4 -9.03 -4.96 -7.79
CA SER A 4 -7.75 -4.99 -7.08
C SER A 4 -7.65 -6.18 -6.13
N SER A 5 -6.49 -6.83 -6.09
CA SER A 5 -6.18 -7.85 -5.08
C SER A 5 -5.96 -7.26 -3.68
N LEU A 6 -5.84 -5.94 -3.56
CA LEU A 6 -5.74 -5.24 -2.28
C LEU A 6 -7.09 -5.16 -1.56
N ALA A 7 -8.22 -5.33 -2.28
CA ALA A 7 -9.54 -5.38 -1.67
C ALA A 7 -9.77 -6.76 -1.04
N THR A 8 -9.96 -6.79 0.26
CA THR A 8 -10.22 -8.01 1.05
C THR A 8 -11.66 -8.11 1.52
N ILE A 9 -12.44 -7.04 1.38
CA ILE A 9 -13.86 -6.96 1.76
C ILE A 9 -14.68 -6.88 0.48
N PHE A 10 -15.68 -7.76 0.33
CA PHE A 10 -16.55 -7.81 -0.84
C PHE A 10 -18.00 -7.59 -0.40
N VAL A 11 -18.57 -6.44 -0.78
CA VAL A 11 -19.97 -6.04 -0.50
C VAL A 11 -20.57 -5.56 -1.81
N PRO A 12 -21.00 -6.45 -2.72
CA PRO A 12 -21.49 -6.07 -4.04
C PRO A 12 -22.65 -5.09 -3.96
N ALA A 13 -22.57 -4.01 -4.73
CA ALA A 13 -23.64 -3.03 -4.84
C ALA A 13 -24.89 -3.68 -5.47
N TYR A 14 -26.09 -3.17 -5.11
CA TYR A 14 -27.33 -3.56 -5.79
C TYR A 14 -27.21 -3.26 -7.30
N SER A 15 -27.62 -4.20 -8.14
CA SER A 15 -27.47 -4.11 -9.61
C SER A 15 -28.14 -2.88 -10.24
N GLY A 16 -29.13 -2.31 -9.60
CA GLY A 16 -29.77 -1.05 -10.03
C GLY A 16 -29.05 0.23 -9.60
N ASN A 17 -27.89 0.13 -8.98
CA ASN A 17 -27.09 1.29 -8.52
C ASN A 17 -25.79 1.50 -9.33
N TYR A 18 -25.58 0.73 -10.37
CA TYR A 18 -24.45 0.88 -11.30
C TYR A 18 -24.88 0.45 -12.71
N THR A 19 -24.07 0.72 -13.70
CA THR A 19 -24.32 0.26 -15.09
C THR A 19 -23.41 -0.91 -15.40
N GLN A 20 -23.99 -2.00 -15.89
CA GLN A 20 -23.24 -3.16 -16.38
C GLN A 20 -22.47 -2.82 -17.65
N GLY A 21 -21.18 -3.20 -17.67
CA GLY A 21 -20.26 -2.88 -18.74
C GLY A 21 -19.84 -1.41 -18.76
N ARG A 22 -18.86 -1.07 -19.60
CA ARG A 22 -18.29 0.29 -19.74
C ARG A 22 -18.85 1.07 -20.93
N ARG A 23 -19.85 0.52 -21.64
CA ARG A 23 -20.47 1.17 -22.82
C ARG A 23 -19.44 1.63 -23.86
N GLY A 24 -18.42 0.80 -24.13
CA GLY A 24 -17.36 1.11 -25.08
C GLY A 24 -16.25 2.03 -24.56
N ASN A 25 -16.35 2.52 -23.32
CA ASN A 25 -15.36 3.41 -22.74
C ASN A 25 -14.22 2.62 -22.07
N LYS A 26 -13.00 3.15 -22.19
CA LYS A 26 -11.82 2.68 -21.46
C LYS A 26 -11.68 3.43 -20.14
N ILE A 27 -11.17 2.76 -19.12
CA ILE A 27 -10.73 3.42 -17.89
C ILE A 27 -9.54 4.32 -18.24
N SER A 28 -9.64 5.61 -17.90
CA SER A 28 -8.59 6.60 -18.17
C SER A 28 -8.22 7.43 -16.95
N LYS A 29 -8.91 7.24 -15.83
CA LYS A 29 -8.63 8.00 -14.60
C LYS A 29 -9.15 7.30 -13.35
N ILE A 30 -8.65 7.79 -12.22
CA ILE A 30 -9.13 7.50 -10.88
C ILE A 30 -9.80 8.77 -10.35
N THR A 31 -10.99 8.64 -9.72
CA THR A 31 -11.64 9.75 -9.04
C THR A 31 -11.71 9.46 -7.54
N VAL A 32 -11.13 10.36 -6.76
CA VAL A 32 -11.09 10.28 -5.30
C VAL A 32 -12.29 10.99 -4.70
N HIS A 33 -12.95 10.31 -3.77
CA HIS A 33 -14.05 10.80 -2.95
C HIS A 33 -13.76 10.63 -1.47
N HIS A 34 -14.55 11.29 -0.62
CA HIS A 34 -14.63 10.99 0.79
C HIS A 34 -16.06 10.59 1.18
N MET A 35 -16.17 9.72 2.17
CA MET A 35 -17.48 9.20 2.63
C MET A 35 -18.32 10.23 3.38
N ALA A 36 -17.80 11.43 3.62
CA ALA A 36 -18.40 12.45 4.48
C ALA A 36 -18.80 11.90 5.85
N GLY A 37 -18.01 11.01 6.40
CA GLY A 37 -18.26 10.35 7.67
C GLY A 37 -17.19 9.33 8.06
N VAL A 38 -17.27 8.86 9.29
CA VAL A 38 -16.39 7.81 9.83
C VAL A 38 -17.09 6.47 9.61
N MET A 39 -16.60 5.68 8.66
CA MET A 39 -17.21 4.40 8.28
C MET A 39 -16.15 3.34 8.05
N SER A 40 -16.50 2.08 8.29
CA SER A 40 -15.75 0.95 7.77
C SER A 40 -16.04 0.74 6.28
N ALA A 41 -15.16 0.00 5.58
CA ALA A 41 -15.42 -0.39 4.20
C ALA A 41 -16.73 -1.18 4.04
N THR A 42 -17.07 -2.04 5.01
CA THR A 42 -18.32 -2.80 5.02
C THR A 42 -19.54 -1.86 5.13
N GLN A 43 -19.51 -0.87 6.02
CA GLN A 43 -20.58 0.09 6.18
C GLN A 43 -20.81 0.93 4.92
N CYS A 44 -19.73 1.36 4.26
CA CYS A 44 -19.80 2.05 2.98
C CYS A 44 -20.48 1.16 1.93
N GLY A 45 -20.07 -0.10 1.80
CA GLY A 45 -20.67 -1.06 0.88
C GLY A 45 -22.16 -1.29 1.12
N ALA A 46 -22.58 -1.35 2.38
CA ALA A 46 -23.99 -1.51 2.75
C ALA A 46 -24.88 -0.35 2.24
N LEU A 47 -24.32 0.86 2.07
CA LEU A 47 -25.08 1.96 1.46
C LEU A 47 -25.41 1.67 -0.01
N TRP A 48 -24.49 1.03 -0.72
CA TRP A 48 -24.66 0.71 -2.14
C TRP A 48 -25.58 -0.48 -2.41
N GLN A 49 -25.87 -1.27 -1.38
CA GLN A 49 -26.85 -2.38 -1.47
C GLN A 49 -28.31 -1.91 -1.40
N ARG A 50 -28.56 -0.69 -0.95
CA ARG A 50 -29.92 -0.16 -0.83
C ARG A 50 -30.55 0.05 -2.20
N LYS A 51 -31.70 -0.57 -2.46
CA LYS A 51 -32.49 -0.31 -3.68
C LYS A 51 -32.83 1.18 -3.74
N GLY A 52 -32.75 1.77 -4.96
CA GLY A 52 -33.08 3.17 -5.16
C GLY A 52 -32.04 4.18 -4.63
N ARG A 53 -30.87 3.72 -4.14
CA ARG A 53 -29.78 4.61 -3.73
C ARG A 53 -29.27 5.49 -4.88
N ARG A 54 -29.39 4.99 -6.14
CA ARG A 54 -28.96 5.67 -7.38
C ARG A 54 -27.50 6.18 -7.32
N GLY A 55 -26.64 5.39 -6.68
CA GLY A 55 -25.22 5.70 -6.52
C GLY A 55 -24.45 4.49 -6.04
N SER A 56 -23.17 4.45 -6.40
CA SER A 56 -22.21 3.40 -6.00
C SER A 56 -20.79 3.88 -6.21
N SER A 57 -19.80 3.16 -5.67
CA SER A 57 -18.38 3.33 -5.99
C SER A 57 -17.74 1.97 -6.29
N HIS A 58 -16.60 1.98 -6.96
CA HIS A 58 -15.85 0.75 -7.21
C HIS A 58 -15.23 0.24 -5.91
N TYR A 59 -14.65 1.16 -5.14
CA TYR A 59 -13.97 0.85 -3.90
C TYR A 59 -14.38 1.79 -2.77
N GLY A 60 -14.19 1.32 -1.55
CA GLY A 60 -14.23 2.13 -0.36
C GLY A 60 -13.12 1.73 0.61
N ILE A 61 -12.53 2.71 1.27
CA ILE A 61 -11.45 2.53 2.23
C ILE A 61 -11.98 2.95 3.60
N GLY A 62 -12.00 2.00 4.53
CA GLY A 62 -12.38 2.25 5.92
C GLY A 62 -11.37 3.12 6.66
N ASN A 63 -11.76 3.67 7.80
CA ASN A 63 -10.87 4.47 8.63
C ASN A 63 -9.66 3.67 9.16
N ASP A 64 -9.79 2.35 9.25
CA ASP A 64 -8.74 1.38 9.59
C ASP A 64 -7.81 1.05 8.40
N GLY A 65 -8.09 1.59 7.21
CA GLY A 65 -7.37 1.30 5.97
C GLY A 65 -7.82 0.02 5.26
N ALA A 66 -8.82 -0.71 5.75
CA ALA A 66 -9.37 -1.86 5.06
C ALA A 66 -10.03 -1.44 3.74
N ILE A 67 -9.81 -2.22 2.67
CA ILE A 67 -10.30 -1.91 1.32
C ILE A 67 -11.46 -2.82 0.96
N GLY A 68 -12.61 -2.22 0.64
CA GLY A 68 -13.79 -2.89 0.11
C GLY A 68 -13.91 -2.70 -1.40
N ASN A 69 -14.43 -3.73 -2.09
CA ASN A 69 -14.86 -3.65 -3.48
C ASN A 69 -16.36 -3.85 -3.57
N TYR A 70 -17.04 -2.97 -4.32
CA TYR A 70 -18.50 -2.91 -4.42
C TYR A 70 -19.01 -3.04 -5.84
N VAL A 71 -18.31 -2.45 -6.80
CA VAL A 71 -18.58 -2.56 -8.23
C VAL A 71 -17.31 -3.03 -8.92
N ASP A 72 -17.42 -4.02 -9.80
CA ASP A 72 -16.28 -4.48 -10.63
C ASP A 72 -15.86 -3.36 -11.58
N GLU A 73 -14.55 -3.19 -11.79
CA GLU A 73 -14.02 -2.11 -12.65
C GLU A 73 -14.46 -2.23 -14.12
N ASN A 74 -14.93 -3.39 -14.58
CA ASN A 74 -15.52 -3.56 -15.90
C ASN A 74 -16.93 -2.96 -16.02
N ASN A 75 -17.50 -2.48 -14.92
CA ASN A 75 -18.79 -1.80 -14.86
C ASN A 75 -18.60 -0.30 -14.58
N ILE A 76 -19.69 0.47 -14.70
CA ILE A 76 -19.69 1.91 -14.41
C ILE A 76 -20.34 2.14 -13.04
N ALA A 77 -19.57 2.53 -12.05
CA ALA A 77 -20.11 3.00 -10.78
C ALA A 77 -20.69 4.42 -10.94
N TRP A 78 -21.75 4.74 -10.21
CA TRP A 78 -22.40 6.05 -10.26
C TRP A 78 -21.97 6.90 -9.07
N THR A 79 -20.78 7.48 -9.15
CA THR A 79 -20.14 8.18 -8.02
C THR A 79 -20.00 9.68 -8.28
N ASP A 80 -19.61 10.07 -9.50
CA ASP A 80 -19.16 11.43 -9.82
C ASP A 80 -20.32 12.41 -10.10
N SER A 81 -21.58 11.96 -10.02
CA SER A 81 -22.76 12.75 -10.48
C SER A 81 -22.61 13.32 -11.89
N ASN A 82 -21.72 12.73 -12.69
CA ASN A 82 -21.40 13.12 -14.05
C ASN A 82 -21.19 11.86 -14.90
N TRP A 83 -22.06 11.68 -15.90
CA TRP A 83 -22.05 10.47 -16.73
C TRP A 83 -20.72 10.25 -17.45
N LYS A 84 -20.18 11.30 -18.11
CA LYS A 84 -18.90 11.19 -18.84
C LYS A 84 -17.75 10.82 -17.90
N SER A 85 -17.74 11.37 -16.70
CA SER A 85 -16.74 11.03 -15.69
C SER A 85 -16.91 9.58 -15.25
N ASN A 86 -18.11 9.16 -14.86
CA ASN A 86 -18.37 7.79 -14.42
C ASN A 86 -17.94 6.74 -15.46
N CYS A 87 -18.20 6.99 -16.74
CA CYS A 87 -17.84 6.05 -17.82
C CYS A 87 -16.35 5.75 -17.91
N THR A 88 -15.48 6.65 -17.49
CA THR A 88 -14.03 6.56 -17.66
C THR A 88 -13.25 6.47 -16.34
N SER A 89 -13.95 6.56 -15.22
CA SER A 89 -13.33 6.53 -13.87
C SER A 89 -13.34 5.14 -13.25
N VAL A 90 -12.31 4.87 -12.44
CA VAL A 90 -12.42 4.01 -11.24
C VAL A 90 -12.52 4.93 -10.04
N THR A 91 -13.54 4.75 -9.21
CA THR A 91 -13.90 5.67 -8.13
C THR A 91 -13.62 5.04 -6.76
N ILE A 92 -13.11 5.83 -5.83
CA ILE A 92 -12.69 5.38 -4.50
C ILE A 92 -13.29 6.32 -3.45
N GLU A 93 -14.12 5.78 -2.57
CA GLU A 93 -14.60 6.44 -1.37
C GLU A 93 -13.64 6.23 -0.21
N THR A 94 -13.22 7.29 0.46
CA THR A 94 -12.29 7.21 1.59
C THR A 94 -12.96 7.69 2.87
N SER A 95 -12.94 6.88 3.92
CA SER A 95 -13.49 7.25 5.23
C SER A 95 -12.72 8.41 5.84
N ASN A 96 -13.45 9.34 6.44
CA ASN A 96 -12.85 10.37 7.26
C ASN A 96 -12.58 9.82 8.68
N ASN A 97 -11.72 10.47 9.44
CA ASN A 97 -11.48 10.16 10.85
C ASN A 97 -12.29 11.05 11.81
N ALA A 98 -12.97 12.07 11.27
CA ALA A 98 -13.92 12.92 11.97
C ALA A 98 -15.02 13.38 11.01
N ARG A 99 -16.14 13.87 11.54
CA ARG A 99 -17.20 14.52 10.75
C ARG A 99 -17.00 16.04 10.77
N GLY A 100 -16.97 16.64 9.59
CA GLY A 100 -16.80 18.10 9.45
C GLY A 100 -15.35 18.56 9.49
N GLY A 101 -15.13 19.86 9.65
CA GLY A 101 -13.82 20.49 9.57
C GLY A 101 -13.18 20.31 8.19
N ASP A 102 -11.88 20.00 8.17
CA ASP A 102 -11.13 19.75 6.93
C ASP A 102 -11.37 18.36 6.32
N TRP A 103 -12.23 17.56 6.91
CA TRP A 103 -12.52 16.21 6.48
C TRP A 103 -11.27 15.32 6.41
N THR A 104 -10.46 15.39 7.47
CA THR A 104 -9.22 14.59 7.57
C THR A 104 -9.48 13.10 7.44
N VAL A 105 -8.50 12.34 6.98
CA VAL A 105 -8.51 10.87 6.95
C VAL A 105 -7.37 10.33 7.79
N SER A 106 -7.48 9.09 8.25
CA SER A 106 -6.41 8.43 8.99
C SER A 106 -5.21 8.13 8.10
N ASP A 107 -4.01 8.01 8.69
CA ASP A 107 -2.82 7.57 7.97
C ASP A 107 -2.99 6.18 7.34
N ALA A 108 -3.73 5.29 8.01
CA ALA A 108 -4.05 3.98 7.49
C ALA A 108 -4.89 4.07 6.20
N ALA A 109 -5.94 4.91 6.19
CA ALA A 109 -6.78 5.12 5.01
C ALA A 109 -6.00 5.81 3.88
N LEU A 110 -5.19 6.83 4.20
CA LEU A 110 -4.36 7.53 3.21
C LEU A 110 -3.34 6.59 2.56
N ASN A 111 -2.65 5.77 3.36
CA ASN A 111 -1.69 4.79 2.85
C ASN A 111 -2.37 3.73 1.96
N SER A 112 -3.57 3.29 2.31
CA SER A 112 -4.35 2.36 1.50
C SER A 112 -4.82 3.01 0.19
N LEU A 113 -5.23 4.28 0.23
CA LEU A 113 -5.60 5.05 -0.97
C LEU A 113 -4.43 5.16 -1.95
N ILE A 114 -3.23 5.48 -1.47
CA ILE A 114 -2.00 5.56 -2.28
C ILE A 114 -1.72 4.21 -2.97
N LYS A 115 -1.73 3.11 -2.21
CA LYS A 115 -1.49 1.76 -2.74
C LYS A 115 -2.55 1.36 -3.76
N LEU A 116 -3.82 1.65 -3.50
CA LEU A 116 -4.93 1.33 -4.40
C LEU A 116 -4.85 2.16 -5.69
N CYS A 117 -4.51 3.45 -5.60
CA CYS A 117 -4.27 4.30 -6.78
C CYS A 117 -3.12 3.75 -7.64
N ALA A 118 -2.02 3.31 -7.04
CA ALA A 118 -0.90 2.70 -7.75
C ALA A 118 -1.33 1.41 -8.47
N ASP A 119 -2.04 0.52 -7.77
CA ASP A 119 -2.52 -0.74 -8.33
C ASP A 119 -3.49 -0.52 -9.51
N ILE A 120 -4.48 0.36 -9.34
CA ILE A 120 -5.44 0.71 -10.40
C ILE A 120 -4.71 1.29 -11.62
N ALA A 121 -3.80 2.24 -11.39
CA ALA A 121 -3.03 2.86 -12.47
C ALA A 121 -2.22 1.83 -13.25
N LYS A 122 -1.55 0.92 -12.57
CA LYS A 122 -0.76 -0.15 -13.19
C LYS A 122 -1.63 -1.12 -14.00
N ARG A 123 -2.71 -1.64 -13.39
CA ARG A 123 -3.59 -2.63 -14.04
C ARG A 123 -4.34 -2.07 -15.24
N ASN A 124 -4.66 -0.78 -15.23
CA ASN A 124 -5.42 -0.13 -16.30
C ASN A 124 -4.54 0.68 -17.27
N GLY A 125 -3.21 0.60 -17.14
CA GLY A 125 -2.29 1.28 -18.07
C GLY A 125 -2.38 2.81 -18.05
N LEU A 126 -2.71 3.42 -16.89
CA LEU A 126 -2.90 4.88 -16.82
C LEU A 126 -1.58 5.67 -16.87
N GLY A 127 -0.43 4.98 -16.81
CA GLY A 127 0.88 5.62 -16.78
C GLY A 127 1.10 6.41 -15.47
N THR A 128 1.88 7.48 -15.57
CA THR A 128 2.14 8.38 -14.43
C THR A 128 0.86 9.08 -14.01
N LEU A 129 0.51 8.98 -12.74
CA LEU A 129 -0.63 9.71 -12.17
C LEU A 129 -0.29 11.19 -12.04
N VAL A 130 -1.17 12.03 -12.56
CA VAL A 130 -1.06 13.49 -12.54
C VAL A 130 -2.37 14.06 -12.00
N PRO A 131 -2.34 14.81 -10.88
CA PRO A 131 -3.52 15.46 -10.32
C PRO A 131 -4.21 16.38 -11.33
N GLY A 132 -5.53 16.30 -11.39
CA GLY A 132 -6.35 17.06 -12.35
C GLY A 132 -6.39 16.48 -13.77
N LYS A 133 -5.58 15.46 -14.07
CA LYS A 133 -5.57 14.80 -15.39
C LYS A 133 -6.15 13.38 -15.30
N ASN A 134 -5.44 12.45 -14.71
CA ASN A 134 -5.84 11.06 -14.54
C ASN A 134 -5.92 10.60 -13.07
N LEU A 135 -5.54 11.47 -12.12
CA LEU A 135 -5.91 11.39 -10.73
C LEU A 135 -6.78 12.61 -10.40
N THR A 136 -8.07 12.40 -10.30
CA THR A 136 -9.09 13.45 -10.23
C THR A 136 -9.89 13.35 -8.93
N TRP A 137 -10.79 14.27 -8.70
CA TRP A 137 -11.65 14.30 -7.51
C TRP A 137 -13.05 14.81 -7.85
N HIS A 138 -14.02 14.50 -7.01
CA HIS A 138 -15.44 14.71 -7.30
C HIS A 138 -15.81 16.16 -7.68
N SER A 139 -15.30 17.16 -6.96
CA SER A 139 -15.61 18.57 -7.26
C SER A 139 -15.09 19.09 -8.59
N MET A 140 -14.36 18.28 -9.36
CA MET A 140 -14.02 18.61 -10.75
C MET A 140 -15.20 18.40 -11.71
N TYR A 141 -16.23 17.65 -11.30
CA TYR A 141 -17.29 17.18 -12.20
C TYR A 141 -18.69 17.67 -11.81
N THR A 142 -18.86 18.08 -10.56
CA THR A 142 -20.13 18.62 -10.05
C THR A 142 -19.86 19.58 -8.89
N SER A 143 -20.85 20.43 -8.57
CA SER A 143 -20.78 21.35 -7.43
C SER A 143 -20.89 20.55 -6.13
N THR A 144 -19.78 20.33 -5.45
CA THR A 144 -19.67 19.59 -4.18
C THR A 144 -18.38 19.97 -3.46
N THR A 145 -18.34 19.79 -2.14
CA THR A 145 -17.12 19.93 -1.34
C THR A 145 -16.26 18.66 -1.32
N CYS A 146 -16.78 17.53 -1.85
CA CYS A 146 -16.04 16.26 -1.94
C CYS A 146 -14.81 16.42 -2.84
N PRO A 147 -13.64 15.93 -2.41
CA PRO A 147 -13.33 15.00 -1.32
C PRO A 147 -12.93 15.68 0.01
N GLY A 148 -13.29 16.94 0.23
CA GLY A 148 -12.88 17.72 1.39
C GLY A 148 -11.49 18.35 1.22
N ASN A 149 -11.21 19.36 2.05
CA ASN A 149 -9.97 20.13 1.95
C ASN A 149 -8.72 19.27 2.15
N TYR A 150 -8.77 18.35 3.11
CA TYR A 150 -7.62 17.49 3.42
C TYR A 150 -7.18 16.64 2.23
N LEU A 151 -8.07 15.80 1.68
CA LEU A 151 -7.70 14.94 0.53
C LEU A 151 -7.34 15.78 -0.69
N ARG A 152 -8.03 16.90 -0.91
CA ARG A 152 -7.71 17.80 -2.00
C ARG A 152 -6.28 18.36 -1.89
N SER A 153 -5.85 18.76 -0.69
CA SER A 153 -4.47 19.23 -0.46
C SER A 153 -3.42 18.12 -0.63
N LYS A 154 -3.84 16.85 -0.49
CA LYS A 154 -2.95 15.68 -0.60
C LYS A 154 -2.86 15.09 -2.01
N MET A 155 -3.60 15.60 -3.00
CA MET A 155 -3.66 14.97 -4.33
C MET A 155 -2.28 14.82 -4.98
N GLN A 156 -1.40 15.83 -4.87
CA GLN A 156 -0.03 15.73 -5.39
C GLN A 156 0.78 14.67 -4.63
N TYR A 157 0.71 14.67 -3.31
CA TYR A 157 1.37 13.67 -2.48
C TYR A 157 0.90 12.24 -2.80
N ILE A 158 -0.41 12.03 -2.98
CA ILE A 158 -0.98 10.73 -3.37
C ILE A 158 -0.45 10.28 -4.74
N ALA A 159 -0.40 11.21 -5.71
CA ALA A 159 0.15 10.93 -7.03
C ALA A 159 1.64 10.53 -6.96
N ASP A 160 2.44 11.32 -6.24
CA ASP A 160 3.88 11.11 -6.13
C ASP A 160 4.21 9.76 -5.47
N GLU A 161 3.53 9.44 -4.36
CA GLU A 161 3.75 8.16 -3.66
C GLU A 161 3.24 6.97 -4.48
N ALA A 162 2.08 7.08 -5.14
CA ALA A 162 1.57 6.05 -6.04
C ALA A 162 2.50 5.82 -7.24
N ASN A 163 3.01 6.88 -7.83
CA ASN A 163 3.98 6.82 -8.92
C ASN A 163 5.30 6.20 -8.47
N LYS A 164 5.79 6.52 -7.25
CA LYS A 164 6.97 5.85 -6.66
C LYS A 164 6.77 4.35 -6.50
N ILE A 165 5.57 3.90 -6.13
CA ILE A 165 5.23 2.47 -6.05
C ILE A 165 5.33 1.82 -7.43
N ASN A 166 4.82 2.47 -8.48
CA ASN A 166 4.80 1.95 -9.84
C ASN A 166 6.14 2.09 -10.55
N ASN A 167 6.87 3.19 -10.31
CA ASN A 167 8.21 3.48 -10.85
C ASN A 167 9.31 2.79 -10.04
N ARG A 168 9.00 2.31 -8.84
CA ARG A 168 9.74 1.15 -8.37
C ARG A 168 9.44 0.08 -9.40
N SER A 169 10.22 0.08 -10.48
CA SER A 169 10.44 -1.12 -11.26
C SER A 169 10.35 -2.24 -10.24
N VAL A 170 9.51 -3.27 -10.49
CA VAL A 170 9.86 -4.57 -10.00
C VAL A 170 11.27 -4.72 -10.58
N VAL A 171 12.26 -4.31 -9.82
CA VAL A 171 13.49 -5.01 -9.77
C VAL A 171 12.96 -6.37 -9.27
N VAL A 172 12.49 -7.22 -10.20
CA VAL A 172 12.81 -8.63 -10.11
C VAL A 172 14.26 -8.50 -9.73
N PRO A 173 14.71 -8.88 -8.53
CA PRO A 173 16.10 -8.88 -8.29
C PRO A 173 16.62 -9.79 -9.42
N VAL A 174 17.11 -9.19 -10.51
CA VAL A 174 18.25 -9.78 -11.17
C VAL A 174 19.10 -10.01 -9.94
N PRO A 175 19.43 -11.27 -9.58
CA PRO A 175 20.22 -11.46 -8.41
C PRO A 175 21.42 -10.57 -8.66
N VAL A 176 21.38 -9.35 -8.14
CA VAL A 176 22.58 -8.58 -7.86
C VAL A 176 23.22 -9.56 -6.95
N LYS A 177 24.26 -10.21 -7.50
CA LYS A 177 25.08 -11.15 -6.76
C LYS A 177 25.39 -10.35 -5.52
N ASN A 178 24.59 -10.59 -4.46
CA ASN A 178 24.72 -9.80 -3.23
C ASN A 178 26.07 -10.24 -2.71
N THR A 179 27.10 -9.51 -3.15
CA THR A 179 28.50 -9.83 -2.85
C THR A 179 28.77 -9.80 -1.36
N PHE A 180 27.80 -9.28 -0.59
CA PHE A 180 27.86 -9.30 0.86
C PHE A 180 27.47 -10.67 1.44
N LEU A 181 26.46 -11.35 0.89
CA LEU A 181 26.09 -12.71 1.30
C LEU A 181 26.88 -13.76 0.51
N PRO A 182 27.19 -14.92 1.10
CA PRO A 182 27.85 -16.00 0.39
C PRO A 182 27.00 -16.53 -0.76
N PRO A 183 27.58 -17.31 -1.73
CA PRO A 183 26.84 -17.80 -2.91
C PRO A 183 25.54 -18.53 -2.62
N ARG A 184 25.41 -19.19 -1.46
CA ARG A 184 24.16 -19.82 -1.01
C ARG A 184 23.08 -18.85 -0.54
N GLY A 185 23.39 -17.53 -0.46
CA GLY A 185 22.44 -16.48 -0.14
C GLY A 185 22.21 -16.19 1.34
N TYR A 186 22.90 -16.81 2.28
CA TYR A 186 22.77 -16.54 3.71
C TYR A 186 23.99 -16.99 4.51
N PHE A 187 24.26 -16.31 5.65
CA PHE A 187 25.22 -16.74 6.66
C PHE A 187 24.55 -17.65 7.69
N LYS A 188 25.27 -18.68 8.11
CA LYS A 188 24.85 -19.65 9.11
C LYS A 188 26.02 -20.04 10.02
N ARG A 189 25.74 -20.85 11.04
CA ARG A 189 26.72 -21.37 11.98
C ARG A 189 27.95 -21.94 11.27
N GLY A 190 29.12 -21.53 11.71
CA GLY A 190 30.43 -22.01 11.24
C GLY A 190 31.01 -21.19 10.07
N ASP A 191 30.25 -20.26 9.48
CA ASP A 191 30.82 -19.39 8.46
C ASP A 191 31.88 -18.46 9.05
N ASN A 192 32.98 -18.31 8.32
CA ASN A 192 34.05 -17.39 8.69
C ASN A 192 34.29 -16.44 7.49
N ASP A 193 33.83 -15.20 7.63
CA ASP A 193 33.80 -14.22 6.56
C ASP A 193 33.89 -12.79 7.12
N VAL A 194 34.61 -11.91 6.42
CA VAL A 194 34.76 -10.50 6.80
C VAL A 194 33.41 -9.80 6.94
N ASN A 195 32.43 -10.17 6.14
CA ASN A 195 31.08 -9.60 6.21
C ASN A 195 30.33 -10.06 7.46
N VAL A 196 30.62 -11.25 7.98
CA VAL A 196 30.14 -11.67 9.31
C VAL A 196 30.68 -10.73 10.38
N GLY A 197 31.95 -10.34 10.31
CA GLY A 197 32.57 -9.38 11.21
C GLY A 197 31.88 -8.01 11.19
N LYS A 198 31.49 -7.55 9.99
CA LYS A 198 30.72 -6.30 9.85
C LYS A 198 29.34 -6.40 10.53
N ILE A 199 28.64 -7.52 10.34
CA ILE A 199 27.35 -7.78 11.00
C ILE A 199 27.53 -7.79 12.52
N ALA A 200 28.53 -8.55 13.01
CA ALA A 200 28.78 -8.70 14.43
C ALA A 200 29.11 -7.35 15.10
N SER A 201 29.94 -6.53 14.44
CA SER A 201 30.30 -5.19 14.91
C SER A 201 29.08 -4.26 14.96
N PHE A 202 28.26 -4.27 13.91
CA PHE A 202 27.02 -3.51 13.87
C PHE A 202 26.05 -3.94 14.98
N MET A 203 25.83 -5.24 15.14
CA MET A 203 24.97 -5.78 16.19
C MET A 203 25.45 -5.40 17.59
N TYR A 204 26.74 -5.49 17.85
CA TYR A 204 27.31 -5.11 19.13
C TYR A 204 27.17 -3.61 19.42
N LYS A 205 27.40 -2.76 18.42
CA LYS A 205 27.30 -1.31 18.56
C LYS A 205 25.84 -0.84 18.73
N THR A 206 24.94 -1.43 17.95
CA THR A 206 23.55 -0.93 17.86
C THR A 206 22.62 -1.60 18.89
N PHE A 207 22.90 -2.85 19.23
CA PHE A 207 22.06 -3.65 20.13
C PHE A 207 22.84 -4.25 21.30
N PRO A 208 23.54 -3.45 22.14
CA PRO A 208 24.41 -3.95 23.21
C PRO A 208 23.65 -4.71 24.30
N ARG A 209 22.34 -4.50 24.43
CA ARG A 209 21.53 -5.18 25.47
C ARG A 209 21.43 -6.69 25.26
N TYR A 210 21.57 -7.18 24.02
CA TYR A 210 21.50 -8.61 23.73
C TYR A 210 22.61 -9.12 22.82
N THR A 211 23.57 -8.26 22.45
CA THR A 211 24.78 -8.67 21.71
C THR A 211 25.99 -8.57 22.61
N LYS A 212 26.55 -9.71 22.98
CA LYS A 212 27.74 -9.77 23.83
C LYS A 212 29.02 -9.50 23.03
N ARG A 213 30.06 -8.98 23.66
CA ARG A 213 31.39 -8.77 23.06
C ARG A 213 31.96 -10.06 22.43
N ALA A 214 31.64 -11.22 22.99
CA ALA A 214 32.00 -12.52 22.44
C ALA A 214 31.34 -12.86 21.09
N ALA A 215 30.43 -12.03 20.59
CA ALA A 215 29.87 -12.15 19.24
C ALA A 215 30.76 -11.50 18.16
N LEU A 216 31.74 -10.67 18.54
CA LEU A 216 32.62 -9.97 17.62
C LEU A 216 33.59 -10.94 16.93
N GLY A 217 33.96 -10.58 15.70
CA GLY A 217 34.87 -11.36 14.86
C GLY A 217 34.16 -11.92 13.62
N ASN A 218 34.91 -12.61 12.79
CA ASN A 218 34.44 -13.06 11.49
C ASN A 218 33.72 -14.43 11.54
N LEU A 219 33.71 -15.08 12.71
CA LEU A 219 33.06 -16.38 12.87
C LEU A 219 31.57 -16.19 13.20
N TYR A 220 30.70 -16.80 12.39
CA TYR A 220 29.26 -16.88 12.68
C TYR A 220 29.00 -17.91 13.79
N GLY A 221 29.45 -17.55 15.00
CA GLY A 221 29.46 -18.41 16.18
C GLY A 221 28.13 -18.32 16.97
N SER A 222 28.03 -19.12 18.03
CA SER A 222 26.82 -19.22 18.85
C SER A 222 26.37 -17.89 19.43
N ASN A 223 27.31 -17.02 19.85
CA ASN A 223 26.95 -15.70 20.40
C ASN A 223 26.32 -14.77 19.37
N LEU A 224 26.83 -14.75 18.13
CA LEU A 224 26.24 -13.97 17.05
C LEU A 224 24.87 -14.53 16.64
N ILE A 225 24.75 -15.86 16.56
CA ILE A 225 23.48 -16.53 16.29
C ILE A 225 22.42 -16.15 17.32
N ALA A 226 22.75 -16.17 18.61
CA ALA A 226 21.82 -15.77 19.66
C ALA A 226 21.37 -14.32 19.50
N SER A 227 22.29 -13.43 19.14
CA SER A 227 21.97 -12.01 18.87
C SER A 227 21.07 -11.84 17.65
N ILE A 228 21.35 -12.57 16.56
CA ILE A 228 20.52 -12.53 15.34
C ILE A 228 19.13 -13.09 15.61
N LYS A 229 18.99 -14.21 16.32
CA LYS A 229 17.68 -14.74 16.72
C LYS A 229 16.87 -13.71 17.52
N GLU A 230 17.48 -13.08 18.50
CA GLU A 230 16.80 -12.05 19.30
C GLU A 230 16.39 -10.84 18.42
N PHE A 231 17.25 -10.41 17.51
CA PHE A 231 16.92 -9.37 16.54
C PHE A 231 15.74 -9.76 15.64
N GLN A 232 15.78 -10.97 15.08
CA GLN A 232 14.72 -11.51 14.24
C GLN A 232 13.38 -11.54 15.00
N ARG A 233 13.36 -12.07 16.22
CA ARG A 233 12.19 -12.13 17.08
C ARG A 233 11.59 -10.74 17.35
N ARG A 234 12.44 -9.74 17.68
CA ARG A 234 12.02 -8.37 17.95
C ARG A 234 11.53 -7.63 16.71
N THR A 235 11.92 -8.06 15.53
CA THR A 235 11.55 -7.42 14.24
C THR A 235 10.49 -8.20 13.47
N GLY A 236 9.90 -9.24 14.08
CA GLY A 236 8.83 -10.03 13.47
C GLY A 236 9.29 -10.95 12.34
N LEU A 237 10.59 -11.27 12.28
CA LEU A 237 11.14 -12.26 11.36
C LEU A 237 11.14 -13.65 12.01
N VAL A 238 11.22 -14.70 11.17
CA VAL A 238 11.48 -16.05 11.67
C VAL A 238 12.87 -16.08 12.34
N ASP A 239 12.93 -16.52 13.58
CA ASP A 239 14.14 -16.51 14.41
C ASP A 239 15.02 -17.76 14.21
N ASP A 240 15.33 -18.04 12.95
CA ASP A 240 16.20 -19.16 12.54
C ASP A 240 17.69 -18.94 12.88
N GLY A 241 18.06 -17.72 13.19
CA GLY A 241 19.43 -17.33 13.52
C GLY A 241 20.35 -17.24 12.30
N CYS A 242 19.84 -17.30 11.09
CA CYS A 242 20.59 -17.10 9.85
C CYS A 242 20.47 -15.64 9.38
N THR A 243 21.53 -15.12 8.77
CA THR A 243 21.46 -13.81 8.09
C THR A 243 21.30 -14.02 6.60
N GLY A 244 20.06 -14.17 6.16
CA GLY A 244 19.66 -14.16 4.75
C GLY A 244 19.15 -12.78 4.31
N PRO A 245 18.60 -12.67 3.08
CA PRO A 245 18.17 -11.39 2.51
C PRO A 245 17.16 -10.64 3.39
N LYS A 246 16.21 -11.33 4.01
CA LYS A 246 15.19 -10.71 4.88
C LYS A 246 15.83 -10.09 6.12
N THR A 247 16.71 -10.85 6.79
CA THR A 247 17.43 -10.39 7.97
C THR A 247 18.38 -9.25 7.62
N LEU A 248 19.13 -9.37 6.51
CA LEU A 248 20.04 -8.32 6.05
C LEU A 248 19.30 -7.02 5.72
N ASN A 249 18.19 -7.09 4.99
CA ASN A 249 17.35 -5.92 4.69
C ASN A 249 16.83 -5.25 5.96
N MET A 250 16.48 -6.04 6.98
CA MET A 250 16.04 -5.51 8.25
C MET A 250 17.20 -4.82 9.00
N LEU A 251 18.40 -5.39 8.99
CA LEU A 251 19.60 -4.74 9.55
C LEU A 251 19.88 -3.40 8.86
N VAL A 252 19.77 -3.35 7.52
CA VAL A 252 19.91 -2.11 6.74
C VAL A 252 18.87 -1.06 7.15
N LYS A 253 17.63 -1.48 7.39
CA LYS A 253 16.56 -0.58 7.89
C LYS A 253 16.93 0.03 9.25
N TYR A 254 17.67 -0.69 10.07
CA TYR A 254 18.20 -0.19 11.38
C TYR A 254 19.54 0.53 11.26
N GLY A 255 20.02 0.79 10.05
CA GLY A 255 21.22 1.60 9.81
C GLY A 255 22.49 0.86 9.43
N PHE A 256 22.41 -0.48 9.27
CA PHE A 256 23.56 -1.24 8.77
C PHE A 256 23.93 -0.76 7.34
N ARG A 257 25.23 -0.61 7.10
CA ARG A 257 25.79 -0.29 5.77
C ARG A 257 26.93 -1.26 5.48
N TYR A 258 26.97 -1.80 4.26
CA TYR A 258 27.96 -2.79 3.81
C TYR A 258 28.51 -2.50 2.44
#